data_eb9db561b3685a0f467aa57b6f223d25
#
_entry.id   eb9db561b3685a0f467aa57b6f223d25
#
_cell.length_a   1.000
_cell.length_b   1.000
_cell.length_c   1.000
_cell.angle_alpha   90.00
_cell.angle_beta   90.00
_cell.angle_gamma   90.00
#
_symmetry.space_group_name_H-M   'P 1'
#
loop_
_entity.id
_entity.type
_entity.pdbx_description
1 polymer ?
#
loop_
_entity_poly.entity_id
_entity_poly.type
_entity_poly.pdbx_seq_one_letter_code
_entity_poly.pdbx_strand_id
1 'polypeptide(L)'
;MICCPGSSFNIRFLSSITKLLSHLHSRNIKYKFSTTFSRNIYETRNRCLLGDPKDGENQLPFNGEEYSHILWIDDDIIFTPEDFDKLYDADKDAIAGFYIMADGEQYAAVKIWDEEFFSKNGYFQFMTPDDIKDGKNPTRVEYVGFGFLLIKQGVFEQLDYPWFTPTYLQIKDAEDFSMEDVTFCLKCKSKGIPVFAHPKVVVGHVKEIEHRK
;
A
#
# COMPACT_ATOMS: atom_id res chain seq x y z
N MET A 1 -7.83 10.74 -5.26
CA MET A 1 -6.48 11.24 -4.86
C MET A 1 -5.42 10.25 -5.27
N ILE A 2 -4.23 10.69 -5.69
CA ILE A 2 -3.08 9.82 -5.98
C ILE A 2 -1.96 10.23 -5.03
N CYS A 3 -1.53 9.33 -4.16
CA CYS A 3 -0.48 9.55 -3.16
C CYS A 3 0.80 8.82 -3.57
N CYS A 4 1.87 9.59 -3.82
CA CYS A 4 3.18 9.07 -4.18
C CYS A 4 4.24 9.59 -3.19
N PRO A 5 4.53 8.84 -2.12
CA PRO A 5 5.61 9.22 -1.21
C PRO A 5 6.96 9.08 -1.91
N GLY A 6 7.82 10.08 -1.79
CA GLY A 6 9.16 10.03 -2.38
C GLY A 6 9.79 11.39 -2.59
N SER A 7 11.11 11.41 -2.75
CA SER A 7 11.91 12.63 -3.04
C SER A 7 12.38 12.69 -4.50
N SER A 8 12.30 11.57 -5.21
CA SER A 8 12.69 11.44 -6.63
C SER A 8 11.85 10.35 -7.27
N PHE A 9 11.73 10.39 -8.58
CA PHE A 9 10.96 9.40 -9.32
C PHE A 9 11.83 8.69 -10.35
N ASN A 10 11.73 7.37 -10.39
CA ASN A 10 12.34 6.58 -11.46
C ASN A 10 11.69 6.94 -12.81
N ILE A 11 12.49 7.01 -13.88
CA ILE A 11 11.98 7.35 -15.24
C ILE A 11 10.89 6.37 -15.72
N ARG A 12 10.96 5.10 -15.31
CA ARG A 12 9.96 4.09 -15.66
C ARG A 12 8.66 4.32 -14.88
N PHE A 13 8.74 4.72 -13.61
CA PHE A 13 7.60 5.17 -12.83
C PHE A 13 6.94 6.40 -13.50
N LEU A 14 7.74 7.39 -13.89
CA LEU A 14 7.23 8.58 -14.59
C LEU A 14 6.45 8.21 -15.86
N SER A 15 6.92 7.24 -16.63
CA SER A 15 6.18 6.71 -17.78
C SER A 15 4.85 6.07 -17.39
N SER A 16 4.81 5.26 -16.31
CA SER A 16 3.60 4.62 -15.82
C SER A 16 2.57 5.64 -15.34
N ILE A 17 2.98 6.60 -14.50
CA ILE A 17 2.06 7.62 -13.98
C ILE A 17 1.51 8.53 -15.08
N THR A 18 2.33 8.92 -16.05
CA THR A 18 1.87 9.75 -17.19
C THR A 18 0.80 9.05 -18.00
N LYS A 19 0.96 7.74 -18.26
CA LYS A 19 -0.05 6.93 -18.95
C LYS A 19 -1.34 6.83 -18.14
N LEU A 20 -1.23 6.61 -16.82
CA LEU A 20 -2.39 6.58 -15.92
C LEU A 20 -3.15 7.90 -15.93
N LEU A 21 -2.46 9.04 -15.80
CA LEU A 21 -3.11 10.36 -15.80
C LEU A 21 -3.85 10.63 -17.10
N SER A 22 -3.26 10.25 -18.26
CA SER A 22 -3.92 10.34 -19.57
C SER A 22 -5.15 9.44 -19.63
N HIS A 23 -5.07 8.22 -19.11
CA HIS A 23 -6.16 7.27 -19.04
C HIS A 23 -7.31 7.77 -18.15
N LEU A 24 -7.02 8.26 -16.95
CA LEU A 24 -8.01 8.85 -16.03
C LEU A 24 -8.72 10.04 -16.70
N HIS A 25 -7.96 10.91 -17.38
CA HIS A 25 -8.52 12.03 -18.12
C HIS A 25 -9.50 11.56 -19.23
N SER A 26 -9.12 10.55 -20.01
CA SER A 26 -9.98 9.99 -21.06
C SER A 26 -11.30 9.37 -20.53
N ARG A 27 -11.29 8.91 -19.29
CA ARG A 27 -12.46 8.37 -18.56
C ARG A 27 -13.24 9.44 -17.78
N ASN A 28 -12.88 10.72 -17.87
CA ASN A 28 -13.44 11.81 -17.07
C ASN A 28 -13.32 11.59 -15.55
N ILE A 29 -12.32 10.84 -15.10
CA ILE A 29 -12.01 10.66 -13.68
C ILE A 29 -11.13 11.82 -13.24
N LYS A 30 -11.63 12.63 -12.30
CA LYS A 30 -10.87 13.73 -11.71
C LYS A 30 -9.83 13.17 -10.75
N TYR A 31 -8.65 13.77 -10.73
CA TYR A 31 -7.58 13.39 -9.80
C TYR A 31 -6.86 14.61 -9.24
N LYS A 32 -6.31 14.44 -8.05
CA LYS A 32 -5.29 15.31 -7.46
C LYS A 32 -4.09 14.46 -7.08
N PHE A 33 -2.91 15.02 -7.19
CA PHE A 33 -1.66 14.35 -6.89
C PHE A 33 -1.10 14.90 -5.58
N SER A 34 -0.82 14.02 -4.63
CA SER A 34 -0.17 14.34 -3.37
C SER A 34 1.17 13.63 -3.30
N THR A 35 2.23 14.40 -3.17
CA THR A 35 3.59 13.87 -2.99
C THR A 35 4.29 14.65 -1.90
N THR A 36 5.06 13.96 -1.10
CA THR A 36 5.90 14.56 -0.08
C THR A 36 7.03 13.61 0.29
N PHE A 37 8.04 14.16 0.96
CA PHE A 37 9.15 13.41 1.51
C PHE A 37 9.48 13.91 2.91
N SER A 38 9.82 13.00 3.80
CA SER A 38 10.25 13.30 5.16
C SER A 38 11.33 12.32 5.62
N ARG A 39 11.75 12.45 6.88
CA ARG A 39 12.84 11.67 7.47
C ARG A 39 12.60 10.17 7.50
N ASN A 40 11.33 9.77 7.56
CA ASN A 40 10.93 8.37 7.58
C ASN A 40 9.61 8.16 6.83
N ILE A 41 9.33 6.92 6.48
CA ILE A 41 8.16 6.56 5.68
C ILE A 41 6.84 6.80 6.43
N TYR A 42 6.79 6.59 7.74
CA TYR A 42 5.57 6.83 8.54
C TYR A 42 5.13 8.29 8.44
N GLU A 43 6.07 9.21 8.66
CA GLU A 43 5.81 10.64 8.56
C GLU A 43 5.45 11.04 7.13
N THR A 44 6.18 10.49 6.14
CA THR A 44 5.91 10.76 4.73
C THR A 44 4.49 10.37 4.35
N ARG A 45 4.01 9.18 4.71
CA ARG A 45 2.66 8.73 4.39
C ARG A 45 1.59 9.56 5.13
N ASN A 46 1.79 9.87 6.42
CA ASN A 46 0.86 10.76 7.14
C ASN A 46 0.76 12.13 6.46
N ARG A 47 1.88 12.72 6.04
CA ARG A 47 1.92 14.01 5.34
C ARG A 47 1.33 13.95 3.93
N CYS A 48 1.39 12.81 3.23
CA CYS A 48 0.68 12.64 1.96
C CYS A 48 -0.84 12.79 2.12
N LEU A 49 -1.37 12.46 3.29
CA LEU A 49 -2.78 12.68 3.65
C LEU A 49 -3.04 14.05 4.29
N LEU A 50 -2.04 14.95 4.29
CA LEU A 50 -2.06 16.26 4.95
C LEU A 50 -2.19 16.19 6.48
N GLY A 51 -1.80 15.08 7.11
CA GLY A 51 -1.76 14.96 8.57
C GLY A 51 -0.71 15.88 9.20
N ASP A 52 -1.11 16.62 10.23
CA ASP A 52 -0.22 17.48 11.03
C ASP A 52 -0.30 17.08 12.52
N PRO A 53 0.83 16.79 13.19
CA PRO A 53 0.85 16.47 14.63
C PRO A 53 0.19 17.52 15.53
N LYS A 54 0.07 18.78 15.07
CA LYS A 54 -0.56 19.86 15.83
C LYS A 54 -2.08 19.76 15.92
N ASP A 55 -2.71 19.04 14.96
CA ASP A 55 -4.16 18.99 14.85
C ASP A 55 -4.81 17.86 15.66
N GLY A 56 -3.98 17.10 16.42
CA GLY A 56 -4.44 16.04 17.30
C GLY A 56 -4.86 14.76 16.57
N GLU A 57 -5.58 13.89 17.25
CA GLU A 57 -5.90 12.54 16.73
C GLU A 57 -7.14 12.49 15.84
N ASN A 58 -8.05 13.47 15.92
CA ASN A 58 -9.32 13.48 15.19
C ASN A 58 -9.21 14.14 13.81
N GLN A 59 -8.11 13.90 13.11
CA GLN A 59 -7.90 14.45 11.78
C GLN A 59 -8.60 13.63 10.71
N LEU A 60 -8.99 14.31 9.63
CA LEU A 60 -9.50 13.68 8.41
C LEU A 60 -8.45 13.77 7.30
N PRO A 61 -8.32 12.75 6.44
CA PRO A 61 -7.45 12.81 5.27
C PRO A 61 -7.76 14.06 4.44
N PHE A 62 -6.71 14.72 3.93
CA PHE A 62 -6.81 15.93 3.11
C PHE A 62 -7.62 17.06 3.75
N ASN A 63 -7.59 17.17 5.08
CA ASN A 63 -8.36 18.15 5.87
C ASN A 63 -9.89 18.09 5.59
N GLY A 64 -10.41 16.88 5.32
CA GLY A 64 -11.82 16.65 5.03
C GLY A 64 -12.25 16.98 3.60
N GLU A 65 -11.30 17.20 2.67
CA GLU A 65 -11.65 17.34 1.26
C GLU A 65 -12.28 16.05 0.72
N GLU A 66 -13.38 16.17 -0.02
CA GLU A 66 -14.08 15.02 -0.60
C GLU A 66 -13.23 14.33 -1.67
N TYR A 67 -13.20 13.00 -1.61
CA TYR A 67 -12.60 12.12 -2.60
C TYR A 67 -13.37 10.79 -2.65
N SER A 68 -13.27 10.05 -3.73
CA SER A 68 -13.84 8.70 -3.81
C SER A 68 -12.84 7.61 -3.42
N HIS A 69 -11.59 7.78 -3.87
CA HIS A 69 -10.52 6.81 -3.67
C HIS A 69 -9.17 7.50 -3.45
N ILE A 70 -8.29 6.81 -2.74
CA ILE A 70 -6.86 7.12 -2.65
C ILE A 70 -6.10 5.99 -3.33
N LEU A 71 -5.33 6.29 -4.35
CA LEU A 71 -4.38 5.37 -4.96
C LEU A 71 -2.98 5.67 -4.42
N TRP A 72 -2.44 4.75 -3.65
CA TRP A 72 -1.04 4.77 -3.21
C TRP A 72 -0.16 4.11 -4.26
N ILE A 73 0.95 4.77 -4.59
CA ILE A 73 1.95 4.25 -5.53
C ILE A 73 3.33 4.67 -5.02
N ASP A 74 4.19 3.70 -4.72
CA ASP A 74 5.58 4.01 -4.37
C ASP A 74 6.38 4.43 -5.62
N ASP A 75 7.39 5.26 -5.45
CA ASP A 75 8.12 5.94 -6.53
C ASP A 75 9.02 5.03 -7.40
N ASP A 76 9.11 3.76 -7.02
CA ASP A 76 9.83 2.69 -7.72
C ASP A 76 8.92 1.61 -8.34
N ILE A 77 7.61 1.82 -8.36
CA ILE A 77 6.64 0.89 -8.93
C ILE A 77 6.37 1.19 -10.41
N ILE A 78 6.33 0.13 -11.24
CA ILE A 78 6.00 0.18 -12.66
C ILE A 78 4.67 -0.55 -12.87
N PHE A 79 3.70 0.12 -13.43
CA PHE A 79 2.34 -0.39 -13.61
C PHE A 79 1.73 0.12 -14.91
N THR A 80 0.57 -0.41 -15.26
CA THR A 80 -0.22 0.01 -16.41
C THR A 80 -1.58 0.59 -15.99
N PRO A 81 -2.25 1.37 -16.83
CA PRO A 81 -3.62 1.83 -16.55
C PRO A 81 -4.61 0.69 -16.31
N GLU A 82 -4.43 -0.44 -17.00
CA GLU A 82 -5.26 -1.64 -16.85
C GLU A 82 -5.11 -2.27 -15.46
N ASP A 83 -3.96 -2.11 -14.81
CA ASP A 83 -3.77 -2.56 -13.43
C ASP A 83 -4.62 -1.73 -12.46
N PHE A 84 -4.67 -0.41 -12.66
CA PHE A 84 -5.58 0.46 -11.94
C PHE A 84 -7.05 0.08 -12.18
N ASP A 85 -7.46 -0.14 -13.44
CA ASP A 85 -8.84 -0.48 -13.76
C ASP A 85 -9.28 -1.77 -13.05
N LYS A 86 -8.43 -2.80 -13.01
CA LYS A 86 -8.74 -4.05 -12.30
C LYS A 86 -8.96 -3.83 -10.80
N LEU A 87 -8.16 -2.95 -10.15
CA LEU A 87 -8.36 -2.63 -8.74
C LEU A 87 -9.67 -1.84 -8.55
N TYR A 88 -9.91 -0.85 -9.42
CA TYR A 88 -11.10 0.00 -9.35
C TYR A 88 -12.39 -0.80 -9.57
N ASP A 89 -12.42 -1.66 -10.60
CA ASP A 89 -13.58 -2.49 -10.96
C ASP A 89 -13.86 -3.61 -9.93
N ALA A 90 -12.86 -4.01 -9.14
CA ALA A 90 -13.02 -4.99 -8.07
C ALA A 90 -13.88 -4.48 -6.90
N ASP A 91 -14.07 -3.16 -6.77
CA ASP A 91 -14.98 -2.49 -5.85
C ASP A 91 -14.78 -2.91 -4.37
N LYS A 92 -13.54 -2.97 -3.89
CA LYS A 92 -13.18 -3.28 -2.49
C LYS A 92 -12.82 -2.02 -1.72
N ASP A 93 -13.01 -2.04 -0.39
CA ASP A 93 -12.65 -0.91 0.47
C ASP A 93 -11.16 -0.64 0.48
N ALA A 94 -10.34 -1.70 0.51
CA ALA A 94 -8.90 -1.64 0.34
C ALA A 94 -8.42 -2.82 -0.51
N ILE A 95 -7.73 -2.54 -1.63
CA ILE A 95 -7.26 -3.57 -2.56
C ILE A 95 -5.92 -3.19 -3.18
N ALA A 96 -4.98 -4.14 -3.18
CA ALA A 96 -3.64 -3.96 -3.71
C ALA A 96 -3.35 -4.82 -4.94
N GLY A 97 -2.39 -4.38 -5.74
CA GLY A 97 -1.63 -5.24 -6.63
C GLY A 97 -0.46 -5.91 -5.91
N PHE A 98 0.00 -7.02 -6.44
CA PHE A 98 1.20 -7.70 -5.98
C PHE A 98 2.46 -7.09 -6.60
N TYR A 99 3.54 -7.05 -5.84
CA TYR A 99 4.88 -6.76 -6.33
C TYR A 99 5.91 -7.59 -5.57
N ILE A 100 6.96 -7.98 -6.27
CA ILE A 100 8.05 -8.79 -5.69
C ILE A 100 8.91 -7.93 -4.77
N MET A 101 9.24 -8.45 -3.59
CA MET A 101 10.18 -7.82 -2.66
C MET A 101 11.63 -7.88 -3.16
N ALA A 102 12.56 -7.38 -2.36
CA ALA A 102 13.98 -7.32 -2.75
C ALA A 102 14.66 -8.69 -2.86
N ASP A 103 14.07 -9.74 -2.28
CA ASP A 103 14.52 -11.13 -2.41
C ASP A 103 14.35 -11.72 -3.82
N GLY A 104 13.48 -11.09 -4.64
CA GLY A 104 13.18 -11.55 -6.00
C GLY A 104 12.21 -12.73 -6.07
N GLU A 105 11.67 -13.22 -4.95
CA GLU A 105 10.92 -14.47 -4.85
C GLU A 105 9.51 -14.27 -4.27
N GLN A 106 9.36 -13.39 -3.29
CA GLN A 106 8.14 -13.26 -2.49
C GLN A 106 7.45 -11.92 -2.76
N TYR A 107 6.12 -11.93 -2.66
CA TYR A 107 5.31 -10.72 -2.72
C TYR A 107 5.23 -10.04 -1.35
N ALA A 108 5.13 -8.70 -1.33
CA ALA A 108 4.85 -7.93 -0.12
C ALA A 108 3.38 -8.13 0.33
N ALA A 109 3.00 -9.37 0.59
CA ALA A 109 1.66 -9.76 1.03
C ALA A 109 1.69 -11.02 1.89
N VAL A 110 0.85 -11.05 2.94
CA VAL A 110 0.68 -12.19 3.84
C VAL A 110 -0.79 -12.58 3.86
N LYS A 111 -1.08 -13.83 3.52
CA LYS A 111 -2.45 -14.33 3.45
C LYS A 111 -3.01 -14.70 4.81
N ILE A 112 -2.18 -15.25 5.68
CA ILE A 112 -2.56 -15.77 7.00
C ILE A 112 -1.62 -15.18 8.05
N TRP A 113 -2.18 -14.58 9.10
CA TRP A 113 -1.44 -14.11 10.26
C TRP A 113 -1.12 -15.28 11.17
N ASP A 114 -0.04 -16.02 10.84
CA ASP A 114 0.40 -17.22 11.57
C ASP A 114 1.43 -16.85 12.64
N GLU A 115 0.96 -16.72 13.87
CA GLU A 115 1.80 -16.36 15.03
C GLU A 115 2.77 -17.49 15.43
N GLU A 116 2.41 -18.77 15.17
CA GLU A 116 3.31 -19.90 15.42
C GLU A 116 4.50 -19.85 14.45
N PHE A 117 4.20 -19.62 13.18
CA PHE A 117 5.25 -19.49 12.17
C PHE A 117 6.15 -18.29 12.49
N PHE A 118 5.56 -17.13 12.85
CA PHE A 118 6.32 -15.92 13.19
C PHE A 118 7.22 -16.15 14.41
N SER A 119 6.68 -16.68 15.50
CA SER A 119 7.45 -16.93 16.73
C SER A 119 8.66 -17.85 16.49
N LYS A 120 8.53 -18.80 15.56
CA LYS A 120 9.61 -19.75 15.22
C LYS A 120 10.66 -19.16 14.25
N ASN A 121 10.24 -18.29 13.31
CA ASN A 121 11.07 -17.88 12.18
C ASN A 121 11.47 -16.39 12.23
N GLY A 122 10.79 -15.56 13.02
CA GLY A 122 11.01 -14.10 13.12
C GLY A 122 10.39 -13.30 11.97
N TYR A 123 9.57 -13.92 11.11
CA TYR A 123 8.86 -13.26 10.00
C TYR A 123 7.59 -14.03 9.64
N PHE A 124 6.63 -13.38 8.97
CA PHE A 124 5.43 -14.05 8.44
C PHE A 124 5.72 -14.75 7.13
N GLN A 125 4.91 -15.75 6.82
CA GLN A 125 4.98 -16.45 5.54
C GLN A 125 4.39 -15.56 4.43
N PHE A 126 5.26 -14.97 3.63
CA PHE A 126 4.88 -14.16 2.49
C PHE A 126 4.35 -15.01 1.33
N MET A 127 3.43 -14.44 0.57
CA MET A 127 2.88 -15.06 -0.63
C MET A 127 3.92 -15.10 -1.75
N THR A 128 3.81 -16.11 -2.59
CA THR A 128 4.70 -16.36 -3.74
C THR A 128 3.92 -16.32 -5.06
N PRO A 129 4.58 -16.28 -6.23
CA PRO A 129 3.89 -16.40 -7.52
C PRO A 129 3.00 -17.64 -7.64
N ASP A 130 3.38 -18.75 -7.00
CA ASP A 130 2.59 -19.98 -7.00
C ASP A 130 1.24 -19.82 -6.28
N ASP A 131 1.17 -19.00 -5.25
CA ASP A 131 -0.06 -18.77 -4.48
C ASP A 131 -1.15 -18.02 -5.27
N ILE A 132 -0.78 -17.31 -6.34
CA ILE A 132 -1.70 -16.49 -7.12
C ILE A 132 -1.93 -16.95 -8.56
N LYS A 133 -1.16 -17.91 -9.07
CA LYS A 133 -1.14 -18.33 -10.51
C LYS A 133 -2.51 -18.65 -11.08
N ASP A 134 -3.35 -19.33 -10.32
CA ASP A 134 -4.70 -19.75 -10.73
C ASP A 134 -5.80 -18.82 -10.24
N GLY A 135 -5.43 -17.75 -9.50
CA GLY A 135 -6.35 -16.79 -8.93
C GLY A 135 -7.04 -15.94 -10.00
N LYS A 136 -8.36 -15.77 -9.87
CA LYS A 136 -9.18 -14.96 -10.77
C LYS A 136 -9.80 -13.75 -10.07
N ASN A 137 -10.14 -13.91 -8.82
CA ASN A 137 -10.83 -12.92 -7.98
C ASN A 137 -9.92 -12.39 -6.88
N PRO A 138 -10.18 -11.18 -6.38
CA PRO A 138 -9.47 -10.65 -5.21
C PRO A 138 -9.46 -11.62 -4.04
N THR A 139 -8.30 -11.79 -3.43
CA THR A 139 -8.09 -12.64 -2.26
C THR A 139 -7.93 -11.77 -1.03
N ARG A 140 -8.64 -12.11 0.06
CA ARG A 140 -8.42 -11.46 1.35
C ARG A 140 -7.03 -11.79 1.86
N VAL A 141 -6.35 -10.77 2.38
CA VAL A 141 -5.01 -10.88 2.97
C VAL A 141 -4.99 -10.22 4.34
N GLU A 142 -4.08 -10.66 5.19
CA GLU A 142 -3.88 -10.06 6.52
C GLU A 142 -2.92 -8.86 6.46
N TYR A 143 -2.03 -8.85 5.47
CA TYR A 143 -1.08 -7.79 5.22
C TYR A 143 -0.82 -7.64 3.73
N VAL A 144 -0.59 -6.40 3.30
CA VAL A 144 -0.12 -6.03 1.97
C VAL A 144 0.70 -4.74 2.04
N GLY A 145 1.76 -4.66 1.25
CA GLY A 145 2.55 -3.43 1.13
C GLY A 145 1.84 -2.33 0.33
N PHE A 146 2.29 -1.11 0.49
CA PHE A 146 1.67 0.11 -0.08
C PHE A 146 2.19 0.48 -1.47
N GLY A 147 2.98 -0.38 -2.12
CA GLY A 147 3.56 -0.08 -3.43
C GLY A 147 2.52 0.21 -4.51
N PHE A 148 1.36 -0.48 -4.49
CA PHE A 148 0.24 -0.22 -5.41
C PHE A 148 -1.08 -0.62 -4.75
N LEU A 149 -1.72 0.32 -4.05
CA LEU A 149 -2.90 0.06 -3.20
C LEU A 149 -3.97 1.11 -3.43
N LEU A 150 -5.18 0.66 -3.75
CA LEU A 150 -6.38 1.50 -3.89
C LEU A 150 -7.26 1.37 -2.66
N ILE A 151 -7.63 2.52 -2.07
CA ILE A 151 -8.43 2.60 -0.84
C ILE A 151 -9.63 3.52 -1.08
N LYS A 152 -10.83 3.08 -0.73
CA LYS A 152 -12.04 3.91 -0.80
C LYS A 152 -12.07 4.95 0.30
N GLN A 153 -12.77 6.05 0.04
CA GLN A 153 -13.23 6.96 1.08
C GLN A 153 -13.97 6.19 2.17
N GLY A 154 -13.82 6.61 3.41
CA GLY A 154 -14.44 5.97 4.57
C GLY A 154 -13.51 4.98 5.29
N VAL A 155 -12.40 4.57 4.69
CA VAL A 155 -11.42 3.71 5.37
C VAL A 155 -10.57 4.53 6.34
N PHE A 156 -9.85 5.54 5.86
CA PHE A 156 -8.99 6.37 6.72
C PHE A 156 -9.79 7.19 7.74
N GLU A 157 -11.03 7.54 7.43
CA GLU A 157 -11.92 8.27 8.32
C GLU A 157 -12.38 7.46 9.54
N GLN A 158 -12.22 6.12 9.49
CA GLN A 158 -12.46 5.22 10.62
C GLN A 158 -11.20 4.93 11.44
N LEU A 159 -10.03 5.36 10.95
CA LEU A 159 -8.74 5.13 11.59
C LEU A 159 -8.27 6.40 12.30
N ASP A 160 -7.80 6.24 13.54
CA ASP A 160 -7.28 7.36 14.31
C ASP A 160 -5.91 7.81 13.77
N TYR A 161 -5.69 9.13 13.72
CA TYR A 161 -4.36 9.69 13.44
C TYR A 161 -3.39 9.41 14.62
N PRO A 162 -2.09 9.17 14.37
CA PRO A 162 -1.46 9.04 13.06
C PRO A 162 -1.88 7.73 12.37
N TRP A 163 -2.30 7.82 11.11
CA TRP A 163 -2.76 6.65 10.34
C TRP A 163 -1.65 5.62 10.13
N PHE A 164 -0.42 6.12 10.02
CA PHE A 164 0.80 5.34 9.87
C PHE A 164 1.72 5.59 11.06
N THR A 165 2.12 4.53 11.76
CA THR A 165 3.00 4.61 12.92
C THR A 165 3.74 3.28 13.09
N PRO A 166 4.98 3.27 13.57
CA PRO A 166 5.57 2.03 14.05
C PRO A 166 4.78 1.56 15.28
N THR A 167 4.44 0.29 15.31
CA THR A 167 3.72 -0.30 16.44
C THR A 167 4.54 -1.43 17.02
N TYR A 168 4.77 -1.40 18.31
CA TYR A 168 5.39 -2.52 19.02
C TYR A 168 4.44 -3.71 18.98
N LEU A 169 4.95 -4.83 18.51
CA LEU A 169 4.23 -6.09 18.42
C LEU A 169 4.89 -7.12 19.36
N GLN A 170 4.08 -7.69 20.22
CA GLN A 170 4.43 -8.92 20.92
C GLN A 170 3.63 -10.06 20.33
N ILE A 171 4.33 -11.00 19.68
CA ILE A 171 3.74 -12.16 19.03
C ILE A 171 4.30 -13.39 19.72
N LYS A 172 3.55 -13.93 20.68
CA LYS A 172 4.01 -14.97 21.61
C LYS A 172 5.30 -14.56 22.34
N ASP A 173 6.39 -15.29 22.12
CA ASP A 173 7.71 -15.05 22.72
C ASP A 173 8.60 -14.13 21.86
N ALA A 174 8.11 -13.70 20.68
CA ALA A 174 8.83 -12.79 19.79
C ALA A 174 8.34 -11.35 19.96
N GLU A 175 9.28 -10.42 19.89
CA GLU A 175 9.05 -8.99 20.00
C GLU A 175 9.61 -8.29 18.76
N ASP A 176 8.82 -7.38 18.16
CA ASP A 176 9.24 -6.63 16.98
C ASP A 176 8.50 -5.30 16.87
N PHE A 177 8.96 -4.43 15.96
CA PHE A 177 8.22 -3.24 15.54
C PHE A 177 7.65 -3.46 14.15
N SER A 178 6.33 -3.28 14.02
CA SER A 178 5.73 -3.30 12.69
C SER A 178 6.16 -2.09 11.85
N MET A 179 6.26 -2.30 10.55
CA MET A 179 6.33 -1.22 9.57
C MET A 179 4.95 -0.55 9.41
N GLU A 180 4.90 0.59 8.73
CA GLU A 180 3.70 1.42 8.59
C GLU A 180 2.54 0.72 7.86
N ASP A 181 2.88 -0.10 6.88
CA ASP A 181 1.94 -0.89 6.08
C ASP A 181 1.31 -2.03 6.91
N VAL A 182 2.10 -2.71 7.74
CA VAL A 182 1.59 -3.69 8.70
C VAL A 182 0.66 -3.02 9.71
N THR A 183 1.07 -1.88 10.29
CA THR A 183 0.24 -1.13 11.24
C THR A 183 -1.09 -0.71 10.61
N PHE A 184 -1.10 -0.22 9.37
CA PHE A 184 -2.33 0.12 8.66
C PHE A 184 -3.25 -1.11 8.52
N CYS A 185 -2.71 -2.26 8.09
CA CYS A 185 -3.50 -3.48 7.96
C CYS A 185 -4.08 -3.95 9.32
N LEU A 186 -3.30 -3.84 10.40
CA LEU A 186 -3.77 -4.15 11.76
C LEU A 186 -4.87 -3.20 12.22
N LYS A 187 -4.76 -1.89 11.94
CA LYS A 187 -5.82 -0.91 12.21
C LYS A 187 -7.09 -1.24 11.42
N CYS A 188 -6.97 -1.54 10.13
CA CYS A 188 -8.12 -1.99 9.31
C CYS A 188 -8.78 -3.23 9.92
N LYS A 189 -7.98 -4.23 10.31
CA LYS A 189 -8.46 -5.45 10.96
C LYS A 189 -9.22 -5.16 12.26
N SER A 190 -8.72 -4.25 13.09
CA SER A 190 -9.37 -3.85 14.35
C SER A 190 -10.74 -3.17 14.15
N LYS A 191 -10.92 -2.51 13.02
CA LYS A 191 -12.20 -1.87 12.61
C LYS A 191 -13.08 -2.78 11.74
N GLY A 192 -12.68 -4.04 11.51
CA GLY A 192 -13.42 -4.99 10.68
C GLY A 192 -13.36 -4.70 9.17
N ILE A 193 -12.42 -3.86 8.73
CA ILE A 193 -12.23 -3.51 7.33
C ILE A 193 -11.33 -4.56 6.67
N PRO A 194 -11.83 -5.36 5.71
CA PRO A 194 -11.01 -6.37 5.05
C PRO A 194 -10.09 -5.74 4.00
N VAL A 195 -8.86 -6.21 3.95
CA VAL A 195 -7.87 -5.86 2.91
C VAL A 195 -7.78 -7.00 1.90
N PHE A 196 -7.67 -6.64 0.62
CA PHE A 196 -7.61 -7.60 -0.48
C PHE A 196 -6.35 -7.39 -1.33
N ALA A 197 -5.92 -8.45 -2.02
CA ALA A 197 -4.96 -8.37 -3.11
C ALA A 197 -5.53 -9.01 -4.38
N HIS A 198 -5.26 -8.41 -5.55
CA HIS A 198 -5.83 -8.87 -6.82
C HIS A 198 -4.82 -9.71 -7.60
N PRO A 199 -5.04 -11.04 -7.79
CA PRO A 199 -4.06 -11.95 -8.39
C PRO A 199 -3.73 -11.66 -9.87
N LYS A 200 -4.57 -10.88 -10.55
CA LYS A 200 -4.32 -10.42 -11.94
C LYS A 200 -3.65 -9.04 -12.02
N VAL A 201 -3.26 -8.47 -10.88
CA VAL A 201 -2.52 -7.20 -10.81
C VAL A 201 -1.17 -7.49 -10.18
N VAL A 202 -0.17 -7.67 -11.03
CA VAL A 202 1.24 -7.86 -10.63
C VAL A 202 2.04 -6.74 -11.25
N VAL A 203 2.51 -5.83 -10.42
CA VAL A 203 3.24 -4.63 -10.84
C VAL A 203 4.75 -4.82 -10.70
N GLY A 204 5.52 -4.11 -11.50
CA GLY A 204 6.98 -4.13 -11.42
C GLY A 204 7.50 -3.34 -10.24
N HIS A 205 8.60 -3.79 -9.64
CA HIS A 205 9.30 -3.13 -8.55
C HIS A 205 10.75 -2.90 -8.96
N VAL A 206 11.17 -1.66 -9.09
CA VAL A 206 12.54 -1.32 -9.50
C VAL A 206 13.45 -1.37 -8.28
N LYS A 207 14.52 -2.14 -8.36
CA LYS A 207 15.59 -2.13 -7.36
C LYS A 207 16.90 -1.77 -8.02
N GLU A 208 17.65 -0.86 -7.42
CA GLU A 208 18.99 -0.52 -7.83
C GLU A 208 19.97 -1.55 -7.28
N ILE A 209 20.84 -2.07 -8.13
CA ILE A 209 21.91 -3.02 -7.76
C ILE A 209 23.24 -2.33 -7.97
N GLU A 210 24.01 -2.15 -6.90
CA GLU A 210 25.38 -1.64 -7.00
C GLU A 210 26.35 -2.79 -7.31
N HIS A 211 26.99 -2.74 -8.46
CA HIS A 211 28.06 -3.66 -8.80
C HIS A 211 29.41 -3.07 -8.39
N ARG A 212 30.08 -3.67 -7.41
CA ARG A 212 31.48 -3.37 -7.06
C ARG A 212 32.39 -4.40 -7.70
N LYS A 213 33.47 -3.91 -8.35
CA LYS A 213 34.55 -4.76 -8.86
C LYS A 213 35.56 -5.02 -7.76
#